data_29f7f488ed1aa742416e6f35d8062221
#
_entry.id   29f7f488ed1aa742416e6f35d8062221
#
_cell.length_a   1.000
_cell.length_b   1.000
_cell.length_c   1.000
_cell.angle_alpha   90.00
_cell.angle_beta   90.00
_cell.angle_gamma   90.00
#
_symmetry.space_group_name_H-M   'P 1'
#
loop_
_entity.id
_entity.type
_entity.pdbx_description
1 polymer ?
#
loop_
_entity_poly.entity_id
_entity_poly.type
_entity_poly.pdbx_seq_one_letter_code
_entity_poly.pdbx_strand_id
1 'polypeptide(L)'
;MAFYVGLNIEHYQIDKPSTSIFGGTAMLQPDPLNYGWRDYGPRVGLWRMIESLDRHGVPASVLLNSDVCRHYPQILEAGRQRGWAWLAHGRDNSTFQAGMGADTERAYLQDVTDTIASATGVRPRGWL
;
A
#
# COMPACT_ATOMS: atom_id res chain seq x y z
N MET A 1 2.33 -22.46 16.97
CA MET A 1 2.53 -20.99 16.83
C MET A 1 2.17 -20.62 15.41
N ALA A 2 1.31 -19.61 15.21
CA ALA A 2 1.04 -19.06 13.88
C ALA A 2 1.99 -17.88 13.63
N PHE A 3 2.58 -17.78 12.43
CA PHE A 3 3.48 -16.71 12.02
C PHE A 3 3.08 -16.24 10.63
N TYR A 4 3.09 -14.95 10.39
CA TYR A 4 2.87 -14.37 9.07
C TYR A 4 3.76 -13.15 8.86
N VAL A 5 4.08 -12.86 7.62
CA VAL A 5 4.79 -11.63 7.23
C VAL A 5 3.80 -10.69 6.56
N GLY A 6 3.59 -9.53 7.16
CA GLY A 6 2.82 -8.43 6.58
C GLY A 6 3.74 -7.46 5.84
N LEU A 7 3.50 -7.25 4.55
CA LEU A 7 4.19 -6.26 3.74
C LEU A 7 3.28 -5.04 3.54
N ASN A 8 3.65 -3.90 4.11
CA ASN A 8 3.00 -2.64 3.78
C ASN A 8 3.55 -2.14 2.46
N ILE A 9 2.70 -2.12 1.44
CA ILE A 9 3.03 -1.59 0.11
C ILE A 9 2.20 -0.34 -0.11
N GLU A 10 2.86 0.79 0.00
CA GLU A 10 2.23 2.09 0.20
C GLU A 10 2.60 3.06 -0.93
N HIS A 11 1.67 3.95 -1.25
CA HIS A 11 1.85 5.08 -2.15
C HIS A 11 1.67 6.39 -1.39
N TYR A 12 2.52 7.36 -1.70
CA TYR A 12 2.48 8.73 -1.16
C TYR A 12 2.36 9.73 -2.29
N GLN A 13 1.58 10.78 -2.10
CA GLN A 13 1.48 11.88 -3.06
C GLN A 13 2.54 12.94 -2.73
N ILE A 14 3.34 13.33 -3.73
CA ILE A 14 4.45 14.29 -3.54
C ILE A 14 3.97 15.69 -3.14
N ASP A 15 2.78 16.06 -3.61
CA ASP A 15 2.16 17.38 -3.44
C ASP A 15 1.23 17.46 -2.23
N LYS A 16 1.16 16.40 -1.42
CA LYS A 16 0.32 16.35 -0.22
C LYS A 16 1.13 16.03 1.02
N PRO A 17 0.65 16.45 2.20
CA PRO A 17 1.25 16.04 3.46
C PRO A 17 1.24 14.51 3.52
N SER A 18 2.35 13.94 3.95
CA SER A 18 2.34 12.52 4.25
C SER A 18 1.76 12.28 5.63
N THR A 19 1.07 11.14 5.80
CA THR A 19 0.58 10.66 7.09
C THR A 19 1.72 10.19 8.00
N SER A 20 2.93 10.66 7.74
CA SER A 20 4.14 10.27 8.45
C SER A 20 4.12 10.63 9.93
N ILE A 21 4.65 9.73 10.74
CA ILE A 21 4.90 9.91 12.17
C ILE A 21 5.92 11.04 12.44
N PHE A 22 6.71 11.45 11.44
CA PHE A 22 7.64 12.59 11.54
C PHE A 22 6.90 13.92 11.34
N GLY A 23 6.37 14.47 12.43
CA GLY A 23 5.67 15.75 12.41
C GLY A 23 6.52 16.95 11.93
N GLY A 24 7.85 16.82 11.89
CA GLY A 24 8.74 17.91 11.48
C GLY A 24 8.69 18.27 9.99
N THR A 25 8.32 17.33 9.11
CA THR A 25 8.22 17.55 7.66
C THR A 25 6.79 17.60 7.15
N ALA A 26 5.81 17.24 7.98
CA ALA A 26 4.39 17.20 7.59
C ALA A 26 3.83 18.54 7.08
N MET A 27 4.51 19.65 7.40
CA MET A 27 4.14 21.01 6.96
C MET A 27 4.73 21.40 5.60
N LEU A 28 5.67 20.63 5.06
CA LEU A 28 6.32 20.93 3.78
C LEU A 28 5.47 20.40 2.62
N GLN A 29 5.17 21.27 1.66
CA GLN A 29 4.43 20.93 0.45
C GLN A 29 5.04 21.66 -0.76
N PRO A 30 5.64 20.94 -1.70
CA PRO A 30 5.96 19.51 -1.67
C PRO A 30 7.06 19.15 -0.65
N ASP A 31 7.11 17.89 -0.23
CA ASP A 31 8.19 17.35 0.59
C ASP A 31 8.99 16.28 -0.20
N PRO A 32 9.90 16.70 -1.09
CA PRO A 32 10.62 15.77 -1.96
C PRO A 32 11.50 14.78 -1.20
N LEU A 33 12.05 15.20 -0.04
CA LEU A 33 12.91 14.35 0.77
C LEU A 33 12.13 13.18 1.37
N ASN A 34 11.01 13.49 2.03
CA ASN A 34 10.16 12.48 2.64
C ASN A 34 9.49 11.57 1.60
N TYR A 35 9.04 12.16 0.48
CA TYR A 35 8.51 11.40 -0.64
C TYR A 35 9.56 10.45 -1.23
N GLY A 36 10.75 10.94 -1.57
CA GLY A 36 11.79 10.15 -2.22
C GLY A 36 12.30 8.99 -1.34
N TRP A 37 12.41 9.21 -0.03
CA TRP A 37 12.76 8.17 0.91
C TRP A 37 11.73 7.03 0.93
N ARG A 38 10.46 7.35 0.86
CA ARG A 38 9.37 6.35 0.86
C ARG A 38 9.18 5.68 -0.48
N ASP A 39 9.32 6.43 -1.57
CA ASP A 39 9.21 5.92 -2.94
C ASP A 39 10.34 4.91 -3.27
N TYR A 40 11.46 4.93 -2.54
CA TYR A 40 12.46 3.87 -2.57
C TYR A 40 11.86 2.49 -2.25
N GLY A 41 10.89 2.42 -1.34
CA GLY A 41 10.24 1.17 -0.92
C GLY A 41 9.68 0.39 -2.11
N PRO A 42 8.65 0.88 -2.81
CA PRO A 42 8.04 0.16 -3.93
C PRO A 42 8.95 0.05 -5.16
N ARG A 43 9.93 0.95 -5.34
CA ARG A 43 10.83 0.92 -6.50
C ARG A 43 12.01 -0.02 -6.35
N VAL A 44 12.58 -0.14 -5.16
CA VAL A 44 13.83 -0.89 -4.91
C VAL A 44 13.70 -1.85 -3.73
N GLY A 45 13.29 -1.34 -2.58
CA GLY A 45 13.30 -2.08 -1.32
C GLY A 45 12.46 -3.35 -1.36
N LEU A 46 11.27 -3.27 -1.95
CA LEU A 46 10.34 -4.39 -2.08
C LEU A 46 10.96 -5.57 -2.85
N TRP A 47 11.69 -5.30 -3.92
CA TRP A 47 12.30 -6.35 -4.75
C TRP A 47 13.36 -7.13 -3.99
N ARG A 48 14.13 -6.46 -3.13
CA ARG A 48 15.09 -7.10 -2.22
C ARG A 48 14.40 -7.94 -1.15
N MET A 49 13.25 -7.46 -0.63
CA MET A 49 12.44 -8.25 0.30
C MET A 49 11.85 -9.50 -0.37
N ILE A 50 11.34 -9.37 -1.59
CA ILE A 50 10.84 -10.50 -2.39
C ILE A 50 11.91 -11.58 -2.55
N GLU A 51 13.13 -11.20 -2.95
CA GLU A 51 14.25 -12.15 -3.08
C GLU A 51 14.52 -12.90 -1.77
N SER A 52 14.44 -12.20 -0.63
CA SER A 52 14.63 -12.82 0.67
C SER A 52 13.49 -13.76 1.04
N LEU A 53 12.24 -13.35 0.82
CA LEU A 53 11.07 -14.19 1.08
C LEU A 53 11.07 -15.45 0.21
N ASP A 54 11.38 -15.31 -1.07
CA ASP A 54 11.48 -16.43 -2.01
C ASP A 54 12.57 -17.41 -1.59
N ARG A 55 13.75 -16.90 -1.20
CA ARG A 55 14.88 -17.72 -0.74
C ARG A 55 14.52 -18.58 0.47
N HIS A 56 13.68 -18.07 1.35
CA HIS A 56 13.29 -18.76 2.59
C HIS A 56 11.91 -19.45 2.50
N GLY A 57 11.23 -19.39 1.35
CA GLY A 57 9.92 -19.99 1.16
C GLY A 57 8.84 -19.40 2.07
N VAL A 58 8.93 -18.11 2.41
CA VAL A 58 8.00 -17.43 3.33
C VAL A 58 6.92 -16.71 2.53
N PRO A 59 5.64 -17.11 2.68
CA PRO A 59 4.53 -16.40 2.04
C PRO A 59 4.30 -15.04 2.68
N ALA A 60 3.81 -14.08 1.89
CA ALA A 60 3.48 -12.75 2.38
C ALA A 60 1.97 -12.50 2.39
N SER A 61 1.53 -11.69 3.37
CA SER A 61 0.25 -10.99 3.38
C SER A 61 0.53 -9.51 3.11
N VAL A 62 -0.14 -8.94 2.13
CA VAL A 62 0.13 -7.58 1.65
C VAL A 62 -0.96 -6.64 2.12
N LEU A 63 -0.55 -5.55 2.75
CA LEU A 63 -1.37 -4.40 3.08
C LEU A 63 -1.16 -3.37 1.98
N LEU A 64 -2.16 -3.20 1.11
CA LEU A 64 -2.01 -2.53 -0.18
C LEU A 64 -2.82 -1.25 -0.26
N ASN A 65 -2.17 -0.14 -0.53
CA ASN A 65 -2.88 1.04 -1.01
C ASN A 65 -3.38 0.80 -2.45
N SER A 66 -4.61 1.21 -2.76
CA SER A 66 -5.18 0.99 -4.09
C SER A 66 -4.47 1.78 -5.20
N ASP A 67 -3.82 2.90 -4.88
CA ASP A 67 -3.04 3.65 -5.86
C ASP A 67 -1.75 2.94 -6.29
N VAL A 68 -1.23 2.01 -5.48
CA VAL A 68 -0.15 1.11 -5.92
C VAL A 68 -0.56 0.31 -7.16
N CYS A 69 -1.85 -0.07 -7.26
CA CYS A 69 -2.37 -0.79 -8.42
C CYS A 69 -2.21 -0.01 -9.73
N ARG A 70 -2.26 1.32 -9.65
CA ARG A 70 -2.13 2.22 -10.80
C ARG A 70 -0.69 2.57 -11.13
N HIS A 71 0.12 2.80 -10.09
CA HIS A 71 1.49 3.31 -10.22
C HIS A 71 2.54 2.22 -10.38
N TYR A 72 2.28 1.00 -9.85
CA TYR A 72 3.26 -0.08 -9.79
C TYR A 72 2.63 -1.44 -10.16
N PRO A 73 2.05 -1.61 -11.35
CA PRO A 73 1.36 -2.84 -11.74
C PRO A 73 2.26 -4.08 -11.70
N GLN A 74 3.58 -3.91 -11.87
CA GLN A 74 4.56 -4.99 -11.76
C GLN A 74 4.60 -5.62 -10.35
N ILE A 75 4.27 -4.86 -9.29
CA ILE A 75 4.20 -5.38 -7.92
C ILE A 75 3.04 -6.36 -7.79
N LEU A 76 1.91 -6.04 -8.40
CA LEU A 76 0.72 -6.89 -8.36
C LEU A 76 0.98 -8.21 -9.10
N GLU A 77 1.66 -8.14 -10.23
CA GLU A 77 2.05 -9.34 -10.99
C GLU A 77 2.98 -10.23 -10.16
N ALA A 78 4.00 -9.65 -9.52
CA ALA A 78 4.90 -10.38 -8.64
C ALA A 78 4.16 -11.05 -7.46
N GLY A 79 3.17 -10.36 -6.89
CA GLY A 79 2.36 -10.89 -5.79
C GLY A 79 1.39 -11.99 -6.24
N ARG A 80 0.76 -11.84 -7.41
CA ARG A 80 -0.11 -12.88 -7.99
C ARG A 80 0.66 -14.17 -8.26
N GLN A 81 1.83 -14.08 -8.85
CA GLN A 81 2.70 -15.23 -9.12
C GLN A 81 3.09 -16.00 -7.85
N ARG A 82 3.13 -15.32 -6.71
CA ARG A 82 3.50 -15.89 -5.40
C ARG A 82 2.30 -16.27 -4.54
N GLY A 83 1.08 -16.05 -5.03
CA GLY A 83 -0.13 -16.33 -4.27
C GLY A 83 -0.28 -15.49 -2.99
N TRP A 84 0.17 -14.24 -3.00
CA TRP A 84 0.08 -13.36 -1.84
C TRP A 84 -1.37 -13.13 -1.41
N ALA A 85 -1.58 -13.04 -0.09
CA ALA A 85 -2.86 -12.59 0.45
C ALA A 85 -2.95 -11.06 0.40
N TRP A 86 -4.09 -10.53 -0.04
CA TRP A 86 -4.30 -9.09 -0.22
C TRP A 86 -5.25 -8.54 0.85
N LEU A 87 -4.81 -7.49 1.56
CA LEU A 87 -5.58 -6.69 2.49
C LEU A 87 -5.59 -5.25 1.98
N ALA A 88 -6.70 -4.54 2.18
CA ALA A 88 -6.78 -3.14 1.83
C ALA A 88 -6.13 -2.25 2.89
N HIS A 89 -5.50 -1.15 2.45
CA HIS A 89 -4.81 -0.20 3.32
C HIS A 89 -5.04 1.26 2.85
N GLY A 90 -6.28 1.58 2.51
CA GLY A 90 -6.63 2.88 1.98
C GLY A 90 -6.22 3.09 0.52
N ARG A 91 -6.51 4.31 0.02
CA ARG A 91 -6.13 4.70 -1.34
C ARG A 91 -4.63 4.95 -1.44
N ASP A 92 -4.14 5.80 -0.56
CA ASP A 92 -2.74 6.22 -0.42
C ASP A 92 -2.49 6.67 1.03
N ASN A 93 -1.24 6.93 1.38
CA ASN A 93 -0.86 7.40 2.71
C ASN A 93 -0.79 8.95 2.82
N SER A 94 -1.47 9.65 1.94
CA SER A 94 -1.68 11.10 1.99
C SER A 94 -3.16 11.48 2.14
N THR A 95 -4.06 10.49 2.15
CA THR A 95 -5.52 10.68 2.27
C THR A 95 -6.04 10.03 3.55
N PHE A 96 -6.55 10.85 4.46
CA PHE A 96 -7.17 10.38 5.70
C PHE A 96 -8.64 10.09 5.52
N GLN A 97 -9.14 9.05 6.18
CA GLN A 97 -10.57 8.77 6.32
C GLN A 97 -11.22 9.60 7.43
N ALA A 98 -10.41 10.05 8.40
CA ALA A 98 -10.89 10.86 9.50
C ALA A 98 -11.61 12.12 9.00
N GLY A 99 -12.84 12.32 9.46
CA GLY A 99 -13.70 13.44 9.06
C GLY A 99 -14.55 13.21 7.81
N MET A 100 -14.47 12.05 7.17
CA MET A 100 -15.41 11.67 6.10
C MET A 100 -16.80 11.43 6.69
N GLY A 101 -17.83 11.94 6.02
CA GLY A 101 -19.21 11.53 6.32
C GLY A 101 -19.47 10.08 5.88
N ALA A 102 -20.43 9.41 6.51
CA ALA A 102 -20.69 7.97 6.33
C ALA A 102 -20.83 7.53 4.86
N ASP A 103 -21.51 8.30 4.03
CA ASP A 103 -21.70 7.96 2.61
C ASP A 103 -20.41 8.13 1.80
N THR A 104 -19.63 9.17 2.11
CA THR A 104 -18.32 9.40 1.49
C THR A 104 -17.34 8.31 1.87
N GLU A 105 -17.30 7.93 3.15
CA GLU A 105 -16.45 6.85 3.64
C GLU A 105 -16.83 5.51 2.99
N ARG A 106 -18.14 5.21 2.91
CA ARG A 106 -18.61 3.98 2.24
C ARG A 106 -18.16 3.93 0.77
N ALA A 107 -18.32 5.03 0.05
CA ALA A 107 -17.90 5.13 -1.34
C ALA A 107 -16.37 4.97 -1.48
N TYR A 108 -15.60 5.57 -0.56
CA TYR A 108 -14.14 5.43 -0.50
C TYR A 108 -13.71 3.98 -0.26
N LEU A 109 -14.30 3.30 0.74
CA LEU A 109 -14.00 1.90 1.04
C LEU A 109 -14.33 0.98 -0.14
N GLN A 110 -15.46 1.26 -0.81
CA GLN A 110 -15.87 0.53 -2.01
C GLN A 110 -14.87 0.71 -3.16
N ASP A 111 -14.50 1.97 -3.48
CA ASP A 111 -13.54 2.28 -4.54
C ASP A 111 -12.18 1.60 -4.30
N VAL A 112 -11.66 1.67 -3.08
CA VAL A 112 -10.41 1.01 -2.71
C VAL A 112 -10.48 -0.50 -2.90
N THR A 113 -11.53 -1.13 -2.37
CA THR A 113 -11.66 -2.59 -2.44
C THR A 113 -11.91 -3.09 -3.86
N ASP A 114 -12.70 -2.36 -4.66
CA ASP A 114 -12.98 -2.71 -6.05
C ASP A 114 -11.74 -2.52 -6.94
N THR A 115 -10.96 -1.45 -6.71
CA THR A 115 -9.69 -1.23 -7.40
C THR A 115 -8.71 -2.37 -7.16
N ILE A 116 -8.53 -2.79 -5.90
CA ILE A 116 -7.65 -3.91 -5.55
C ILE A 116 -8.18 -5.21 -6.15
N ALA A 117 -9.49 -5.48 -6.04
CA ALA A 117 -10.09 -6.68 -6.59
C ALA A 117 -9.90 -6.79 -8.10
N SER A 118 -10.13 -5.69 -8.82
CA SER A 118 -9.94 -5.62 -10.27
C SER A 118 -8.49 -5.86 -10.68
N ALA A 119 -7.55 -5.30 -9.93
CA ALA A 119 -6.12 -5.37 -10.25
C ALA A 119 -5.47 -6.70 -9.86
N THR A 120 -5.92 -7.33 -8.76
CA THR A 120 -5.33 -8.58 -8.26
C THR A 120 -6.09 -9.84 -8.65
N GLY A 121 -7.37 -9.69 -9.06
CA GLY A 121 -8.29 -10.80 -9.26
C GLY A 121 -8.93 -11.31 -7.97
N VAL A 122 -8.61 -10.73 -6.82
CA VAL A 122 -9.08 -11.18 -5.50
C VAL A 122 -9.58 -10.00 -4.69
N ARG A 123 -10.83 -10.05 -4.21
CA ARG A 123 -11.36 -9.04 -3.30
C ARG A 123 -10.65 -9.13 -1.94
N PRO A 124 -10.06 -8.05 -1.43
CA PRO A 124 -9.43 -8.05 -0.11
C PRO A 124 -10.47 -8.38 0.98
N ARG A 125 -10.07 -9.24 1.92
CA ARG A 125 -10.94 -9.70 3.02
C ARG A 125 -10.63 -9.04 4.36
N GLY A 126 -9.69 -8.13 4.37
CA GLY A 126 -9.28 -7.39 5.56
C GLY A 126 -8.88 -5.98 5.22
N TRP A 127 -8.83 -5.16 6.25
CA TRP A 127 -8.42 -3.76 6.20
C TRP A 127 -7.49 -3.47 7.39
N LEU A 128 -6.47 -2.63 7.19
CA LEU A 128 -5.62 -2.09 8.26
C LEU A 128 -5.55 -0.57 8.11
#